data_a76d143f356d0c11a71fce7f9ddb8ae9
#
_entry.id   a76d143f356d0c11a71fce7f9ddb8ae9
#
_cell.length_a   1.000
_cell.length_b   1.000
_cell.length_c   1.000
_cell.angle_alpha   90.00
_cell.angle_beta   90.00
_cell.angle_gamma   90.00
#
_symmetry.space_group_name_H-M   'P 1'
#
loop_
_entity.id
_entity.type
_entity.pdbx_description
1 polymer ?
#
loop_
_entity_poly.entity_id
_entity_poly.type
_entity_poly.pdbx_seq_one_letter_code
_entity_poly.pdbx_strand_id
1 'polypeptide(L)'
;MVVSMELKKLDSKSNSNKNLNYYQGIINKVSSYDPAIKKNVLIKAVDFSRERHSEQKRDSGDPYFFHPLAVANILADYKLDWISVTTALLHDTVEDGVATRAEIRKLFGAEIARLVDGVTKLSKIETPHIELREAENFRKFLLAMSKDIRVLLVKLADRLHNMRTISHIDSEDRRLKISRETLDVYAPLAARIGMQNMREELEDRAFSQTNSSIRKSLNKRIIFLRSQDNELVKKIIKEIKNKFKLNNKYVEIQGREKSIYSVWKKMQKSSISFENISDIYAFRIICVNRSDCYSALGIIHNIWPMIPDRFKDYISTPKSNGY
;
A
#
# COMPACT_ATOMS: atom_id res chain seq x y z
N MET A 1 15.26 8.89 6.41
CA MET A 1 16.35 9.40 7.27
C MET A 1 16.10 10.82 7.78
N VAL A 2 15.46 11.72 7.03
CA VAL A 2 15.17 13.11 7.47
C VAL A 2 14.09 13.18 8.56
N VAL A 3 13.03 12.39 8.49
CA VAL A 3 11.93 12.40 9.48
C VAL A 3 12.36 11.87 10.87
N SER A 4 13.33 10.95 10.93
CA SER A 4 13.84 10.37 12.19
C SER A 4 14.76 11.33 12.97
N MET A 5 15.36 12.31 12.31
CA MET A 5 16.27 13.28 12.97
C MET A 5 15.52 14.45 13.61
N GLU A 6 14.37 14.86 13.08
CA GLU A 6 13.56 15.93 13.67
C GLU A 6 12.81 15.49 14.94
N LEU A 7 12.53 14.18 15.08
CA LEU A 7 11.80 13.62 16.23
C LEU A 7 12.65 13.52 17.51
N LYS A 8 13.99 13.44 17.42
CA LYS A 8 14.89 13.33 18.58
C LYS A 8 15.08 14.60 19.41
N LYS A 9 14.53 15.74 18.99
CA LYS A 9 14.65 17.04 19.70
C LYS A 9 13.42 17.44 20.52
N LEU A 10 12.48 16.51 20.73
CA LEU A 10 11.15 16.83 21.28
C LEU A 10 10.94 16.53 22.76
N ASP A 11 12.00 16.30 23.54
CA ASP A 11 11.89 16.13 24.99
C ASP A 11 12.12 17.45 25.73
N SER A 12 11.12 17.77 26.55
CA SER A 12 10.98 18.73 27.64
C SER A 12 10.49 20.16 27.31
N LYS A 13 9.29 20.46 27.81
CA LYS A 13 8.71 21.79 28.16
C LYS A 13 8.29 22.82 27.09
N SER A 14 8.26 22.49 25.79
CA SER A 14 7.58 23.35 24.80
C SER A 14 6.49 22.61 23.99
N ASN A 15 5.87 21.60 24.60
CA ASN A 15 5.13 20.55 23.90
C ASN A 15 3.74 20.90 23.35
N SER A 16 3.07 21.96 23.80
CA SER A 16 1.70 22.25 23.33
C SER A 16 1.64 22.82 21.91
N ASN A 17 2.56 23.68 21.50
CA ASN A 17 2.54 24.28 20.16
C ASN A 17 3.12 23.40 19.04
N LYS A 18 4.06 22.49 19.36
CA LYS A 18 4.60 21.56 18.34
C LYS A 18 3.66 20.38 18.08
N ASN A 19 2.94 19.93 19.07
CA ASN A 19 1.91 18.90 18.93
C ASN A 19 0.73 19.37 18.07
N LEU A 20 0.32 20.67 18.16
CA LEU A 20 -0.70 21.24 17.27
C LEU A 20 -0.33 21.10 15.78
N ASN A 21 0.94 21.25 15.41
CA ASN A 21 1.39 21.12 14.01
C ASN A 21 1.26 19.69 13.46
N TYR A 22 1.42 18.66 14.32
CA TYR A 22 1.30 17.25 13.88
C TYR A 22 -0.16 16.87 13.59
N TYR A 23 -1.08 17.29 14.46
CA TYR A 23 -2.53 17.04 14.28
C TYR A 23 -3.09 17.83 13.11
N GLN A 24 -2.60 19.07 12.98
CA GLN A 24 -3.02 19.94 11.89
C GLN A 24 -2.71 19.35 10.51
N GLY A 25 -1.58 18.62 10.38
CA GLY A 25 -1.19 17.95 9.15
C GLY A 25 -2.24 16.93 8.67
N ILE A 26 -2.63 15.99 9.54
CA ILE A 26 -3.63 14.96 9.18
C ILE A 26 -5.03 15.55 8.98
N ILE A 27 -5.41 16.51 9.83
CA ILE A 27 -6.71 17.19 9.72
C ILE A 27 -6.82 17.97 8.42
N ASN A 28 -5.79 18.74 8.06
CA ASN A 28 -5.75 19.50 6.82
C ASN A 28 -5.79 18.55 5.61
N LYS A 29 -5.04 17.44 5.66
CA LYS A 29 -5.02 16.43 4.61
C LYS A 29 -6.43 15.84 4.40
N VAL A 30 -7.08 15.35 5.45
CA VAL A 30 -8.42 14.77 5.34
C VAL A 30 -9.45 15.83 4.92
N SER A 31 -9.38 17.06 5.46
CA SER A 31 -10.26 18.15 5.08
C SER A 31 -10.16 18.55 3.60
N SER A 32 -9.03 18.30 2.96
CA SER A 32 -8.82 18.66 1.55
C SER A 32 -9.62 17.78 0.57
N TYR A 33 -10.08 16.59 1.00
CA TYR A 33 -10.80 15.66 0.12
C TYR A 33 -12.11 15.10 0.72
N ASP A 34 -12.30 15.19 2.04
CA ASP A 34 -13.52 14.70 2.71
C ASP A 34 -14.29 15.87 3.36
N PRO A 35 -15.32 16.40 2.70
CA PRO A 35 -16.12 17.50 3.24
C PRO A 35 -16.97 17.10 4.45
N ALA A 36 -17.21 15.80 4.67
CA ALA A 36 -18.00 15.27 5.80
C ALA A 36 -17.18 15.13 7.08
N ILE A 37 -15.88 15.51 7.07
CA ILE A 37 -14.99 15.36 8.21
C ILE A 37 -15.52 16.00 9.48
N LYS A 38 -15.54 15.22 10.57
CA LYS A 38 -15.81 15.70 11.93
C LYS A 38 -14.48 15.97 12.64
N LYS A 39 -13.89 17.16 12.41
CA LYS A 39 -12.55 17.56 12.92
C LYS A 39 -12.40 17.31 14.41
N ASN A 40 -13.43 17.68 15.22
CA ASN A 40 -13.38 17.49 16.66
C ASN A 40 -13.28 16.01 17.07
N VAL A 41 -13.91 15.09 16.31
CA VAL A 41 -13.82 13.66 16.59
C VAL A 41 -12.43 13.15 16.25
N LEU A 42 -11.86 13.61 15.15
CA LEU A 42 -10.51 13.22 14.74
C LEU A 42 -9.46 13.71 15.74
N ILE A 43 -9.54 14.97 16.19
CA ILE A 43 -8.66 15.53 17.25
C ILE A 43 -8.77 14.68 18.52
N LYS A 44 -10.01 14.43 18.97
CA LYS A 44 -10.26 13.61 20.15
C LYS A 44 -9.67 12.20 20.04
N ALA A 45 -9.71 11.59 18.83
CA ALA A 45 -9.13 10.27 18.62
C ALA A 45 -7.59 10.30 18.69
N VAL A 46 -6.97 11.34 18.16
CA VAL A 46 -5.51 11.55 18.28
C VAL A 46 -5.09 11.67 19.74
N ASP A 47 -5.77 12.53 20.51
CA ASP A 47 -5.44 12.74 21.94
C ASP A 47 -5.69 11.46 22.74
N PHE A 48 -6.81 10.79 22.52
CA PHE A 48 -7.16 9.53 23.16
C PHE A 48 -6.11 8.43 22.87
N SER A 49 -5.73 8.23 21.62
CA SER A 49 -4.71 7.24 21.24
C SER A 49 -3.37 7.56 21.90
N ARG A 50 -2.96 8.83 21.90
CA ARG A 50 -1.70 9.26 22.54
C ARG A 50 -1.69 8.99 24.04
N GLU A 51 -2.78 9.34 24.74
CA GLU A 51 -2.92 9.13 26.18
C GLU A 51 -2.87 7.64 26.52
N ARG A 52 -3.63 6.81 25.78
CA ARG A 52 -3.72 5.38 26.05
C ARG A 52 -2.43 4.62 25.76
N HIS A 53 -1.61 5.07 24.83
CA HIS A 53 -0.32 4.47 24.50
C HIS A 53 0.88 5.22 25.11
N SER A 54 0.67 6.10 26.11
CA SER A 54 1.72 6.97 26.66
C SER A 54 2.89 6.22 27.28
N GLU A 55 2.65 5.02 27.85
CA GLU A 55 3.69 4.20 28.49
C GLU A 55 4.28 3.14 27.54
N GLN A 56 3.70 2.96 26.36
CA GLN A 56 4.13 1.95 25.40
C GLN A 56 5.22 2.47 24.46
N LYS A 57 6.17 1.60 24.12
CA LYS A 57 7.23 1.87 23.15
C LYS A 57 7.27 0.79 22.08
N ARG A 58 7.71 1.16 20.88
CA ARG A 58 7.98 0.25 19.76
C ARG A 58 9.36 -0.42 19.92
N ASP A 59 9.63 -1.47 19.12
CA ASP A 59 10.97 -2.10 19.05
C ASP A 59 12.07 -1.09 18.68
N SER A 60 11.74 0.05 18.03
CA SER A 60 12.66 1.16 17.75
C SER A 60 13.00 2.03 18.96
N GLY A 61 12.31 1.86 20.09
CA GLY A 61 12.38 2.73 21.27
C GLY A 61 11.49 3.98 21.18
N ASP A 62 10.87 4.26 20.04
CA ASP A 62 9.99 5.40 19.86
C ASP A 62 8.65 5.20 20.61
N PRO A 63 7.95 6.28 21.01
CA PRO A 63 6.60 6.20 21.59
C PRO A 63 5.64 5.46 20.64
N TYR A 64 4.87 4.52 21.18
CA TYR A 64 3.97 3.67 20.41
C TYR A 64 2.96 4.45 19.56
N PHE A 65 2.48 5.58 20.08
CA PHE A 65 1.52 6.47 19.43
C PHE A 65 1.88 6.85 17.98
N PHE A 66 3.17 6.91 17.63
CA PHE A 66 3.57 7.20 16.25
C PHE A 66 3.13 6.13 15.24
N HIS A 67 2.88 4.89 15.70
CA HIS A 67 2.36 3.84 14.84
C HIS A 67 0.93 4.11 14.36
N PRO A 68 -0.10 4.22 15.24
CA PRO A 68 -1.46 4.50 14.78
C PRO A 68 -1.57 5.83 14.01
N LEU A 69 -0.75 6.83 14.35
CA LEU A 69 -0.68 8.07 13.58
C LEU A 69 -0.15 7.85 12.15
N ALA A 70 0.90 7.04 11.98
CA ALA A 70 1.43 6.70 10.67
C ALA A 70 0.44 5.86 9.85
N VAL A 71 -0.25 4.90 10.46
CA VAL A 71 -1.32 4.12 9.80
C VAL A 71 -2.45 5.04 9.32
N ALA A 72 -2.89 5.97 10.15
CA ALA A 72 -3.89 6.97 9.78
C ALA A 72 -3.44 7.86 8.61
N ASN A 73 -2.16 8.28 8.60
CA ASN A 73 -1.59 9.04 7.49
C ASN A 73 -1.54 8.23 6.18
N ILE A 74 -1.21 6.94 6.23
CA ILE A 74 -1.27 6.05 5.06
C ILE A 74 -2.69 6.03 4.47
N LEU A 75 -3.71 5.86 5.30
CA LEU A 75 -5.11 5.87 4.81
C LEU A 75 -5.51 7.23 4.24
N ALA A 76 -5.05 8.32 4.85
CA ALA A 76 -5.28 9.67 4.33
C ALA A 76 -4.58 9.92 2.98
N ASP A 77 -3.40 9.32 2.72
CA ASP A 77 -2.72 9.36 1.43
C ASP A 77 -3.55 8.65 0.33
N TYR A 78 -4.25 7.58 0.71
CA TYR A 78 -5.21 6.89 -0.17
C TYR A 78 -6.60 7.55 -0.21
N LYS A 79 -6.78 8.71 0.41
CA LYS A 79 -8.03 9.51 0.45
C LYS A 79 -9.22 8.73 1.01
N LEU A 80 -9.01 7.92 2.04
CA LEU A 80 -10.11 7.25 2.73
C LEU A 80 -10.89 8.21 3.61
N ASP A 81 -12.15 7.86 3.88
CA ASP A 81 -13.05 8.68 4.69
C ASP A 81 -12.51 8.95 6.10
N TRP A 82 -12.96 10.02 6.73
CA TRP A 82 -12.52 10.41 8.06
C TRP A 82 -12.82 9.35 9.13
N ILE A 83 -13.84 8.50 8.93
CA ILE A 83 -14.18 7.39 9.83
C ILE A 83 -13.08 6.32 9.79
N SER A 84 -12.61 5.95 8.59
CA SER A 84 -11.50 5.02 8.40
C SER A 84 -10.22 5.54 9.02
N VAL A 85 -9.91 6.83 8.81
CA VAL A 85 -8.73 7.50 9.40
C VAL A 85 -8.82 7.53 10.94
N THR A 86 -10.00 7.83 11.48
CA THR A 86 -10.24 7.79 12.94
C THR A 86 -10.10 6.36 13.48
N THR A 87 -10.62 5.37 12.74
CA THR A 87 -10.46 3.94 13.11
C THR A 87 -9.00 3.55 13.17
N ALA A 88 -8.17 4.01 12.23
CA ALA A 88 -6.73 3.75 12.24
C ALA A 88 -6.01 4.35 13.46
N LEU A 89 -6.43 5.52 13.92
CA LEU A 89 -5.89 6.11 15.16
C LEU A 89 -6.20 5.27 16.40
N LEU A 90 -7.30 4.53 16.38
CA LEU A 90 -7.83 3.79 17.53
C LEU A 90 -7.66 2.27 17.43
N HIS A 91 -7.13 1.73 16.32
CA HIS A 91 -7.20 0.31 16.00
C HIS A 91 -6.54 -0.59 17.04
N ASP A 92 -5.39 -0.19 17.58
CA ASP A 92 -4.65 -0.96 18.58
C ASP A 92 -5.17 -0.77 20.01
N THR A 93 -5.94 0.28 20.30
CA THR A 93 -6.37 0.59 21.67
C THR A 93 -7.18 -0.54 22.32
N VAL A 94 -7.99 -1.26 21.54
CA VAL A 94 -8.75 -2.43 22.00
C VAL A 94 -7.94 -3.72 21.89
N GLU A 95 -7.08 -3.84 20.89
CA GLU A 95 -6.19 -5.00 20.69
C GLU A 95 -5.18 -5.12 21.84
N ASP A 96 -4.57 -4.00 22.22
CA ASP A 96 -3.59 -3.91 23.32
C ASP A 96 -4.23 -3.86 24.71
N GLY A 97 -5.56 -3.82 24.80
CA GLY A 97 -6.29 -3.81 26.07
C GLY A 97 -6.25 -2.48 26.83
N VAL A 98 -5.78 -1.39 26.19
CA VAL A 98 -5.70 -0.05 26.83
C VAL A 98 -7.03 0.72 26.74
N ALA A 99 -8.01 0.21 26.01
CA ALA A 99 -9.39 0.69 25.99
C ALA A 99 -10.37 -0.47 25.75
N THR A 100 -11.63 -0.27 26.15
CA THR A 100 -12.70 -1.23 25.89
C THR A 100 -13.53 -0.82 24.67
N ARG A 101 -14.16 -1.78 23.98
CA ARG A 101 -15.11 -1.51 22.89
C ARG A 101 -16.27 -0.61 23.34
N ALA A 102 -16.76 -0.78 24.58
CA ALA A 102 -17.81 0.05 25.16
C ALA A 102 -17.40 1.51 25.28
N GLU A 103 -16.15 1.76 25.70
CA GLU A 103 -15.57 3.08 25.80
C GLU A 103 -15.43 3.74 24.41
N ILE A 104 -14.88 3.02 23.43
CA ILE A 104 -14.79 3.53 22.04
C ILE A 104 -16.19 3.87 21.51
N ARG A 105 -17.18 3.02 21.76
CA ARG A 105 -18.59 3.28 21.34
C ARG A 105 -19.16 4.54 21.98
N LYS A 106 -18.91 4.74 23.27
CA LYS A 106 -19.40 5.92 24.01
C LYS A 106 -18.75 7.21 23.52
N LEU A 107 -17.45 7.19 23.20
CA LEU A 107 -16.66 8.37 22.86
C LEU A 107 -16.69 8.74 21.38
N PHE A 108 -16.74 7.74 20.48
CA PHE A 108 -16.55 7.89 19.03
C PHE A 108 -17.73 7.37 18.20
N GLY A 109 -18.72 6.75 18.85
CA GLY A 109 -19.92 6.24 18.20
C GLY A 109 -19.84 4.76 17.78
N ALA A 110 -21.02 4.23 17.38
CA ALA A 110 -21.17 2.81 17.12
C ALA A 110 -20.42 2.32 15.88
N GLU A 111 -20.30 3.16 14.85
CA GLU A 111 -19.66 2.81 13.60
C GLU A 111 -18.15 2.64 13.77
N ILE A 112 -17.47 3.61 14.36
CA ILE A 112 -16.04 3.53 14.66
C ILE A 112 -15.74 2.35 15.59
N ALA A 113 -16.54 2.14 16.64
CA ALA A 113 -16.38 1.01 17.56
C ALA A 113 -16.54 -0.35 16.85
N ARG A 114 -17.44 -0.45 15.87
CA ARG A 114 -17.61 -1.67 15.05
C ARG A 114 -16.40 -1.93 14.17
N LEU A 115 -15.84 -0.88 13.56
CA LEU A 115 -14.65 -1.01 12.72
C LEU A 115 -13.40 -1.40 13.54
N VAL A 116 -13.17 -0.74 14.69
CA VAL A 116 -12.08 -1.09 15.62
C VAL A 116 -12.20 -2.54 16.09
N ASP A 117 -13.39 -2.98 16.51
CA ASP A 117 -13.66 -4.39 16.88
C ASP A 117 -13.40 -5.35 15.71
N GLY A 118 -13.74 -4.95 14.49
CA GLY A 118 -13.46 -5.71 13.28
C GLY A 118 -11.95 -5.90 13.03
N VAL A 119 -11.16 -4.84 13.19
CA VAL A 119 -9.69 -4.88 13.04
C VAL A 119 -9.09 -5.78 14.12
N THR A 120 -9.48 -5.63 15.39
CA THR A 120 -9.02 -6.46 16.52
C THR A 120 -9.33 -7.94 16.30
N LYS A 121 -10.54 -8.26 15.80
CA LYS A 121 -10.92 -9.66 15.49
C LYS A 121 -10.10 -10.24 14.34
N LEU A 122 -9.79 -9.43 13.35
CA LEU A 122 -8.99 -9.84 12.22
C LEU A 122 -7.54 -10.17 12.63
N SER A 123 -6.96 -9.40 13.56
CA SER A 123 -5.63 -9.66 14.13
C SER A 123 -5.55 -10.98 14.92
N LYS A 124 -6.63 -11.32 15.63
CA LYS A 124 -6.70 -12.56 16.46
C LYS A 124 -6.87 -13.85 15.66
N ILE A 125 -7.03 -13.75 14.33
CA ILE A 125 -7.17 -14.90 13.44
C ILE A 125 -5.76 -15.46 13.09
N GLU A 126 -4.93 -15.74 14.07
CA GLU A 126 -3.70 -16.49 13.88
C GLU A 126 -3.96 -18.00 14.00
N THR A 127 -3.74 -18.75 12.91
CA THR A 127 -3.88 -20.22 12.90
C THR A 127 -2.51 -20.93 12.93
N PRO A 128 -2.39 -22.05 13.65
CA PRO A 128 -1.10 -22.70 13.89
C PRO A 128 -0.51 -23.54 12.75
N HIS A 129 -1.25 -23.91 11.68
CA HIS A 129 -0.79 -24.82 10.63
C HIS A 129 -0.61 -24.16 9.25
N ILE A 130 0.54 -24.40 8.59
CA ILE A 130 1.01 -23.66 7.41
C ILE A 130 0.20 -23.96 6.14
N GLU A 131 -0.23 -25.18 5.88
CA GLU A 131 -0.88 -25.57 4.62
C GLU A 131 -2.40 -25.34 4.56
N LEU A 132 -3.09 -25.37 5.69
CA LEU A 132 -4.52 -24.99 5.81
C LEU A 132 -4.72 -23.48 6.00
N ARG A 133 -3.64 -22.76 6.33
CA ARG A 133 -3.63 -21.32 6.65
C ARG A 133 -4.05 -20.43 5.49
N GLU A 134 -3.56 -20.69 4.29
CA GLU A 134 -3.80 -19.77 3.16
C GLU A 134 -5.28 -19.70 2.79
N ALA A 135 -5.92 -20.84 2.62
CA ALA A 135 -7.33 -20.90 2.26
C ALA A 135 -8.25 -20.42 3.38
N GLU A 136 -7.94 -20.79 4.63
CA GLU A 136 -8.77 -20.45 5.79
C GLU A 136 -8.59 -18.99 6.22
N ASN A 137 -7.36 -18.47 6.25
CA ASN A 137 -7.10 -17.06 6.47
C ASN A 137 -7.73 -16.22 5.36
N PHE A 138 -7.59 -16.65 4.12
CA PHE A 138 -8.22 -16.01 2.98
C PHE A 138 -9.75 -15.99 3.10
N ARG A 139 -10.38 -17.11 3.50
CA ARG A 139 -11.82 -17.19 3.77
C ARG A 139 -12.25 -16.25 4.89
N LYS A 140 -11.49 -16.18 5.99
CA LYS A 140 -11.77 -15.30 7.13
C LYS A 140 -11.60 -13.82 6.76
N PHE A 141 -10.57 -13.48 5.95
CA PHE A 141 -10.42 -12.16 5.35
C PHE A 141 -11.59 -11.80 4.44
N LEU A 142 -12.07 -12.73 3.61
CA LEU A 142 -13.26 -12.53 2.78
C LEU A 142 -14.52 -12.32 3.62
N LEU A 143 -14.68 -13.04 4.72
CA LEU A 143 -15.81 -12.86 5.64
C LEU A 143 -15.76 -11.52 6.38
N ALA A 144 -14.58 -11.04 6.76
CA ALA A 144 -14.40 -9.70 7.33
C ALA A 144 -14.71 -8.61 6.28
N MET A 145 -14.24 -8.78 5.03
CA MET A 145 -14.56 -7.89 3.89
C MET A 145 -16.06 -7.84 3.58
N SER A 146 -16.78 -8.95 3.74
CA SER A 146 -18.23 -9.00 3.45
C SER A 146 -19.04 -8.10 4.38
N LYS A 147 -18.50 -7.72 5.53
CA LYS A 147 -19.14 -6.83 6.50
C LYS A 147 -18.78 -5.36 6.26
N ASP A 148 -17.50 -5.05 6.10
CA ASP A 148 -17.04 -3.68 5.84
C ASP A 148 -15.57 -3.71 5.37
N ILE A 149 -15.34 -3.31 4.12
CA ILE A 149 -14.00 -3.32 3.50
C ILE A 149 -13.00 -2.41 4.22
N ARG A 150 -13.47 -1.39 4.94
CA ARG A 150 -12.62 -0.46 5.67
C ARG A 150 -11.77 -1.15 6.73
N VAL A 151 -12.27 -2.23 7.34
CA VAL A 151 -11.53 -3.08 8.28
C VAL A 151 -10.25 -3.63 7.64
N LEU A 152 -10.37 -4.15 6.41
CA LEU A 152 -9.22 -4.66 5.65
C LEU A 152 -8.26 -3.53 5.27
N LEU A 153 -8.78 -2.38 4.85
CA LEU A 153 -7.95 -1.22 4.47
C LEU A 153 -7.09 -0.72 5.64
N VAL A 154 -7.68 -0.64 6.86
CA VAL A 154 -6.93 -0.33 8.08
C VAL A 154 -5.84 -1.37 8.33
N LYS A 155 -6.17 -2.67 8.24
CA LYS A 155 -5.18 -3.75 8.50
C LYS A 155 -4.07 -3.81 7.47
N LEU A 156 -4.35 -3.48 6.20
CA LEU A 156 -3.33 -3.36 5.16
C LEU A 156 -2.40 -2.17 5.41
N ALA A 157 -2.94 -1.03 5.86
CA ALA A 157 -2.13 0.13 6.21
C ALA A 157 -1.27 -0.12 7.46
N ASP A 158 -1.81 -0.83 8.47
CA ASP A 158 -1.06 -1.32 9.63
C ASP A 158 0.11 -2.21 9.18
N ARG A 159 -0.17 -3.25 8.38
CA ARG A 159 0.86 -4.14 7.83
C ARG A 159 1.92 -3.37 7.05
N LEU A 160 1.53 -2.39 6.24
CA LEU A 160 2.47 -1.57 5.48
C LEU A 160 3.38 -0.77 6.41
N HIS A 161 2.84 -0.15 7.47
CA HIS A 161 3.67 0.56 8.45
C HIS A 161 4.61 -0.40 9.19
N ASN A 162 4.13 -1.58 9.61
CA ASN A 162 4.96 -2.61 10.23
C ASN A 162 6.10 -3.05 9.29
N MET A 163 5.85 -3.21 7.99
CA MET A 163 6.89 -3.50 7.01
C MET A 163 7.86 -2.33 6.79
N ARG A 164 7.43 -1.08 6.95
CA ARG A 164 8.32 0.10 6.89
C ARG A 164 9.29 0.17 8.05
N THR A 165 8.92 -0.39 9.20
CA THR A 165 9.70 -0.37 10.44
C THR A 165 10.30 -1.73 10.82
N ILE A 166 10.21 -2.74 9.96
CA ILE A 166 10.58 -4.13 10.24
C ILE A 166 12.06 -4.30 10.64
N SER A 167 12.93 -3.40 10.17
CA SER A 167 14.36 -3.43 10.50
C SER A 167 14.68 -3.17 11.98
N HIS A 168 13.74 -2.64 12.76
CA HIS A 168 13.91 -2.41 14.20
C HIS A 168 13.60 -3.65 15.04
N ILE A 169 13.07 -4.70 14.44
CA ILE A 169 12.86 -5.99 15.12
C ILE A 169 14.18 -6.73 15.14
N ASP A 170 14.73 -7.03 16.31
CA ASP A 170 16.03 -7.69 16.46
C ASP A 170 16.01 -9.14 15.95
N SER A 171 14.94 -9.89 16.24
CA SER A 171 14.81 -11.29 15.84
C SER A 171 14.63 -11.44 14.31
N GLU A 172 15.60 -12.07 13.66
CA GLU A 172 15.56 -12.41 12.24
C GLU A 172 14.38 -13.33 11.90
N ASP A 173 14.14 -14.36 12.73
CA ASP A 173 13.03 -15.29 12.53
C ASP A 173 11.68 -14.58 12.55
N ARG A 174 11.49 -13.63 13.49
CA ARG A 174 10.29 -12.81 13.55
C ARG A 174 10.13 -11.93 12.31
N ARG A 175 11.22 -11.30 11.83
CA ARG A 175 11.21 -10.52 10.58
C ARG A 175 10.82 -11.40 9.38
N LEU A 176 11.42 -12.59 9.28
CA LEU A 176 11.14 -13.54 8.19
C LEU A 176 9.68 -14.03 8.23
N LYS A 177 9.16 -14.37 9.41
CA LYS A 177 7.76 -14.80 9.58
C LYS A 177 6.80 -13.71 9.11
N ILE A 178 6.96 -12.47 9.58
CA ILE A 178 6.13 -11.31 9.19
C ILE A 178 6.22 -11.06 7.67
N SER A 179 7.43 -11.18 7.10
CA SER A 179 7.65 -10.95 5.67
C SER A 179 7.02 -12.01 4.79
N ARG A 180 7.10 -13.29 5.16
CA ARG A 180 6.41 -14.38 4.45
C ARG A 180 4.90 -14.20 4.49
N GLU A 181 4.34 -13.96 5.67
CA GLU A 181 2.91 -13.68 5.81
C GLU A 181 2.47 -12.47 4.96
N THR A 182 3.34 -11.45 4.86
CA THR A 182 3.08 -10.29 4.01
C THR A 182 3.01 -10.67 2.52
N LEU A 183 3.93 -11.52 2.03
CA LEU A 183 3.94 -12.00 0.65
C LEU A 183 2.78 -12.96 0.33
N ASP A 184 2.43 -13.82 1.28
CA ASP A 184 1.47 -14.89 1.05
C ASP A 184 0.02 -14.44 1.25
N VAL A 185 -0.22 -13.44 2.10
CA VAL A 185 -1.58 -13.00 2.46
C VAL A 185 -1.83 -11.54 2.08
N TYR A 186 -1.08 -10.59 2.66
CA TYR A 186 -1.42 -9.17 2.57
C TYR A 186 -1.17 -8.56 1.18
N ALA A 187 -0.07 -8.88 0.52
CA ALA A 187 0.21 -8.38 -0.83
C ALA A 187 -0.80 -8.90 -1.87
N PRO A 188 -1.19 -10.20 -1.90
CA PRO A 188 -2.29 -10.68 -2.73
C PRO A 188 -3.64 -10.02 -2.43
N LEU A 189 -3.96 -9.73 -1.16
CA LEU A 189 -5.18 -9.02 -0.78
C LEU A 189 -5.18 -7.59 -1.34
N ALA A 190 -4.09 -6.85 -1.15
CA ALA A 190 -3.92 -5.51 -1.71
C ALA A 190 -4.09 -5.52 -3.25
N ALA A 191 -3.55 -6.54 -3.93
CA ALA A 191 -3.73 -6.72 -5.38
C ALA A 191 -5.20 -6.89 -5.78
N ARG A 192 -5.96 -7.71 -5.04
CA ARG A 192 -7.38 -8.03 -5.35
C ARG A 192 -8.30 -6.84 -5.17
N ILE A 193 -8.04 -5.97 -4.20
CA ILE A 193 -8.81 -4.73 -4.00
C ILE A 193 -8.29 -3.57 -4.85
N GLY A 194 -7.28 -3.80 -5.70
CA GLY A 194 -6.76 -2.81 -6.63
C GLY A 194 -5.75 -1.81 -6.04
N MET A 195 -5.28 -1.99 -4.79
CA MET A 195 -4.29 -1.14 -4.14
C MET A 195 -2.86 -1.47 -4.61
N GLN A 196 -2.61 -1.21 -5.89
CA GLN A 196 -1.39 -1.63 -6.59
C GLN A 196 -0.11 -1.08 -5.96
N ASN A 197 -0.08 0.22 -5.60
CA ASN A 197 1.11 0.84 -5.01
C ASN A 197 1.43 0.23 -3.64
N MET A 198 0.40 -0.03 -2.84
CA MET A 198 0.56 -0.68 -1.53
C MET A 198 1.08 -2.10 -1.69
N ARG A 199 0.51 -2.87 -2.64
CA ARG A 199 1.00 -4.21 -2.96
C ARG A 199 2.48 -4.20 -3.30
N GLU A 200 2.90 -3.32 -4.20
CA GLU A 200 4.30 -3.25 -4.64
C GLU A 200 5.25 -2.88 -3.52
N GLU A 201 4.85 -1.96 -2.64
CA GLU A 201 5.66 -1.61 -1.48
C GLU A 201 5.73 -2.77 -0.47
N LEU A 202 4.62 -3.46 -0.20
CA LEU A 202 4.59 -4.66 0.67
C LEU A 202 5.49 -5.76 0.11
N GLU A 203 5.36 -6.07 -1.19
CA GLU A 203 6.18 -7.07 -1.88
C GLU A 203 7.68 -6.73 -1.81
N ASP A 204 8.06 -5.48 -2.11
CA ASP A 204 9.48 -5.08 -2.12
C ASP A 204 10.12 -5.11 -0.73
N ARG A 205 9.39 -4.63 0.29
CA ARG A 205 9.87 -4.65 1.68
C ARG A 205 10.00 -6.08 2.21
N ALA A 206 9.01 -6.93 1.97
CA ALA A 206 9.06 -8.32 2.40
C ALA A 206 10.16 -9.10 1.66
N PHE A 207 10.31 -8.89 0.35
CA PHE A 207 11.37 -9.48 -0.44
C PHE A 207 12.77 -9.05 0.02
N SER A 208 12.91 -7.83 0.53
CA SER A 208 14.18 -7.35 1.10
C SER A 208 14.61 -8.13 2.34
N GLN A 209 13.67 -8.72 3.07
CA GLN A 209 13.95 -9.55 4.24
C GLN A 209 14.14 -11.03 3.85
N THR A 210 13.26 -11.56 3.00
CA THR A 210 13.27 -12.99 2.66
C THR A 210 14.39 -13.38 1.70
N ASN A 211 14.78 -12.49 0.78
CA ASN A 211 15.73 -12.77 -0.30
C ASN A 211 16.66 -11.57 -0.55
N SER A 212 17.32 -11.06 0.49
CA SER A 212 18.07 -9.80 0.44
C SER A 212 19.22 -9.81 -0.57
N SER A 213 19.95 -10.92 -0.71
CA SER A 213 21.06 -11.08 -1.67
C SER A 213 20.57 -11.02 -3.12
N ILE A 214 19.48 -11.75 -3.43
CA ILE A 214 18.87 -11.76 -4.77
C ILE A 214 18.34 -10.37 -5.10
N ARG A 215 17.61 -9.75 -4.17
CA ARG A 215 17.10 -8.39 -4.36
C ARG A 215 18.23 -7.39 -4.65
N LYS A 216 19.33 -7.45 -3.90
CA LYS A 216 20.50 -6.58 -4.11
C LYS A 216 21.13 -6.80 -5.49
N SER A 217 21.26 -8.06 -5.93
CA SER A 217 21.80 -8.39 -7.26
C SER A 217 20.91 -7.87 -8.37
N LEU A 218 19.59 -8.12 -8.31
CA LEU A 218 18.62 -7.63 -9.31
C LEU A 218 18.58 -6.10 -9.33
N ASN A 219 18.61 -5.46 -8.16
CA ASN A 219 18.62 -4.00 -8.09
C ASN A 219 19.85 -3.39 -8.79
N LYS A 220 21.04 -3.96 -8.60
CA LYS A 220 22.26 -3.53 -9.31
C LYS A 220 22.11 -3.65 -10.82
N ARG A 221 21.54 -4.74 -11.33
CA ARG A 221 21.30 -4.96 -12.77
C ARG A 221 20.29 -3.96 -13.32
N ILE A 222 19.19 -3.71 -12.61
CA ILE A 222 18.18 -2.70 -13.00
C ILE A 222 18.77 -1.29 -13.01
N ILE A 223 19.58 -0.92 -12.00
CA ILE A 223 20.27 0.36 -11.98
C ILE A 223 21.23 0.49 -13.15
N PHE A 224 21.97 -0.57 -13.48
CA PHE A 224 22.87 -0.58 -14.64
C PHE A 224 22.09 -0.38 -15.95
N LEU A 225 20.96 -1.06 -16.16
CA LEU A 225 20.11 -0.81 -17.32
C LEU A 225 19.59 0.63 -17.37
N ARG A 226 19.19 1.19 -16.22
CA ARG A 226 18.76 2.60 -16.13
C ARG A 226 19.89 3.57 -16.49
N SER A 227 21.14 3.27 -16.12
CA SER A 227 22.28 4.16 -16.42
C SER A 227 22.64 4.19 -17.90
N GLN A 228 22.36 3.11 -18.63
CA GLN A 228 22.54 3.05 -20.09
C GLN A 228 21.42 3.80 -20.83
N ASP A 229 20.19 3.83 -20.26
CA ASP A 229 19.00 4.37 -20.93
C ASP A 229 18.20 5.31 -20.01
N ASN A 230 18.89 6.21 -19.29
CA ASN A 230 18.26 7.15 -18.33
C ASN A 230 17.08 7.95 -18.87
N GLU A 231 16.94 8.04 -20.20
CA GLU A 231 15.85 8.76 -20.86
C GLU A 231 14.92 7.86 -21.71
N LEU A 232 15.17 6.56 -21.83
CA LEU A 232 14.40 5.69 -22.73
C LEU A 232 12.90 5.80 -22.48
N VAL A 233 12.47 5.66 -21.23
CA VAL A 233 11.04 5.75 -20.86
C VAL A 233 10.47 7.13 -21.24
N LYS A 234 11.24 8.21 -20.97
CA LYS A 234 10.82 9.58 -21.33
C LYS A 234 10.78 9.78 -22.84
N LYS A 235 11.78 9.25 -23.57
CA LYS A 235 11.84 9.30 -25.04
C LYS A 235 10.64 8.58 -25.65
N ILE A 236 10.34 7.35 -25.22
CA ILE A 236 9.19 6.58 -25.69
C ILE A 236 7.87 7.31 -25.38
N ILE A 237 7.69 7.83 -24.16
CA ILE A 237 6.48 8.61 -23.81
C ILE A 237 6.35 9.85 -24.71
N LYS A 238 7.45 10.55 -24.95
CA LYS A 238 7.47 11.75 -25.84
C LYS A 238 7.10 11.36 -27.29
N GLU A 239 7.65 10.28 -27.80
CA GLU A 239 7.36 9.78 -29.13
C GLU A 239 5.88 9.38 -29.27
N ILE A 240 5.36 8.60 -28.32
CA ILE A 240 3.94 8.24 -28.28
C ILE A 240 3.09 9.53 -28.26
N LYS A 241 3.35 10.47 -27.35
CA LYS A 241 2.60 11.74 -27.25
C LYS A 241 2.61 12.51 -28.56
N ASN A 242 3.74 12.59 -29.25
CA ASN A 242 3.84 13.29 -30.54
C ASN A 242 2.95 12.64 -31.60
N LYS A 243 2.94 11.29 -31.69
CA LYS A 243 2.10 10.57 -32.65
C LYS A 243 0.61 10.74 -32.36
N PHE A 244 0.22 10.76 -31.09
CA PHE A 244 -1.18 11.01 -30.72
C PHE A 244 -1.61 12.46 -31.01
N LYS A 245 -0.73 13.46 -30.82
CA LYS A 245 -0.99 14.85 -31.20
C LYS A 245 -1.23 15.00 -32.70
N LEU A 246 -0.40 14.34 -33.54
CA LEU A 246 -0.55 14.36 -34.99
C LEU A 246 -1.88 13.77 -35.47
N ASN A 247 -2.51 12.91 -34.66
CA ASN A 247 -3.82 12.31 -34.93
C ASN A 247 -4.97 13.01 -34.18
N ASN A 248 -4.76 14.21 -33.63
CA ASN A 248 -5.76 14.98 -32.86
C ASN A 248 -6.39 14.17 -31.70
N LYS A 249 -5.63 13.29 -31.06
CA LYS A 249 -6.09 12.49 -29.92
C LYS A 249 -5.39 12.94 -28.63
N TYR A 250 -6.21 13.25 -27.62
CA TYR A 250 -5.72 13.53 -26.27
C TYR A 250 -5.79 12.25 -25.44
N VAL A 251 -4.65 11.80 -24.95
CA VAL A 251 -4.52 10.63 -24.09
C VAL A 251 -3.54 10.93 -22.96
N GLU A 252 -3.80 10.33 -21.81
CA GLU A 252 -2.83 10.29 -20.74
C GLU A 252 -1.92 9.07 -20.92
N ILE A 253 -0.60 9.29 -20.92
CA ILE A 253 0.39 8.23 -21.10
C ILE A 253 1.23 8.13 -19.84
N GLN A 254 1.20 6.97 -19.23
CA GLN A 254 1.96 6.62 -18.04
C GLN A 254 2.98 5.53 -18.39
N GLY A 255 4.27 5.82 -18.14
CA GLY A 255 5.32 4.79 -18.16
C GLY A 255 5.50 4.19 -16.78
N ARG A 256 5.66 2.87 -16.72
CA ARG A 256 5.86 2.13 -15.47
C ARG A 256 6.99 1.11 -15.64
N GLU A 257 7.86 1.07 -14.65
CA GLU A 257 8.84 0.00 -14.49
C GLU A 257 8.30 -1.08 -13.55
N LYS A 258 8.56 -2.35 -13.85
CA LYS A 258 8.19 -3.45 -12.96
C LYS A 258 9.00 -3.42 -11.68
N SER A 259 8.36 -3.72 -10.55
CA SER A 259 9.03 -3.89 -9.27
C SER A 259 10.03 -5.05 -9.31
N ILE A 260 11.12 -4.95 -8.53
CA ILE A 260 12.16 -5.98 -8.45
C ILE A 260 11.56 -7.35 -8.10
N TYR A 261 10.61 -7.38 -7.17
CA TYR A 261 9.89 -8.61 -6.80
C TYR A 261 9.10 -9.20 -7.98
N SER A 262 8.42 -8.37 -8.77
CA SER A 262 7.69 -8.83 -9.97
C SER A 262 8.62 -9.40 -11.03
N VAL A 263 9.81 -8.81 -11.19
CA VAL A 263 10.88 -9.31 -12.07
C VAL A 263 11.33 -10.69 -11.58
N TRP A 264 11.70 -10.81 -10.31
CA TRP A 264 12.11 -12.07 -9.69
C TRP A 264 11.03 -13.16 -9.81
N LYS A 265 9.80 -12.84 -9.46
CA LYS A 265 8.67 -13.79 -9.56
C LYS A 265 8.48 -14.31 -10.99
N LYS A 266 8.69 -13.44 -12.00
CA LYS A 266 8.62 -13.85 -13.40
C LYS A 266 9.78 -14.78 -13.76
N MET A 267 11.01 -14.48 -13.31
CA MET A 267 12.16 -15.37 -13.52
C MET A 267 11.89 -16.76 -12.96
N GLN A 268 11.37 -16.86 -11.74
CA GLN A 268 11.03 -18.13 -11.11
C GLN A 268 9.94 -18.89 -11.86
N LYS A 269 8.82 -18.20 -12.19
CA LYS A 269 7.68 -18.85 -12.85
C LYS A 269 8.00 -19.38 -14.25
N SER A 270 8.85 -18.69 -15.00
CA SER A 270 9.17 -19.02 -16.39
C SER A 270 10.54 -19.67 -16.54
N SER A 271 11.27 -19.91 -15.42
CA SER A 271 12.63 -20.45 -15.40
C SER A 271 13.58 -19.74 -16.38
N ILE A 272 13.48 -18.40 -16.47
CA ILE A 272 14.28 -17.58 -17.38
C ILE A 272 15.31 -16.75 -16.63
N SER A 273 16.44 -16.46 -17.28
CA SER A 273 17.44 -15.53 -16.73
C SER A 273 16.96 -14.08 -16.83
N PHE A 274 17.60 -13.18 -16.08
CA PHE A 274 17.29 -11.75 -16.08
C PHE A 274 17.40 -11.12 -17.48
N GLU A 275 18.41 -11.55 -18.25
CA GLU A 275 18.70 -11.05 -19.60
C GLU A 275 17.58 -11.37 -20.61
N ASN A 276 16.81 -12.42 -20.34
CA ASN A 276 15.70 -12.87 -21.18
C ASN A 276 14.33 -12.23 -20.79
N ILE A 277 14.33 -11.31 -19.82
CA ILE A 277 13.11 -10.57 -19.46
C ILE A 277 12.89 -9.41 -20.44
N SER A 278 11.90 -9.54 -21.28
CA SER A 278 11.59 -8.56 -22.34
C SER A 278 10.62 -7.45 -21.94
N ASP A 279 10.06 -7.46 -20.71
CA ASP A 279 8.97 -6.57 -20.30
C ASP A 279 9.22 -5.89 -18.95
N ILE A 280 10.44 -5.34 -18.77
CA ILE A 280 10.83 -4.57 -17.58
C ILE A 280 10.07 -3.23 -17.55
N TYR A 281 9.87 -2.62 -18.72
CA TYR A 281 9.11 -1.38 -18.87
C TYR A 281 7.72 -1.68 -19.44
N ALA A 282 6.72 -0.94 -18.96
CA ALA A 282 5.35 -0.99 -19.45
C ALA A 282 4.81 0.43 -19.64
N PHE A 283 3.97 0.61 -20.65
CA PHE A 283 3.32 1.89 -20.94
C PHE A 283 1.80 1.69 -20.89
N ARG A 284 1.12 2.60 -20.22
CA ARG A 284 -0.34 2.64 -20.15
C ARG A 284 -0.84 3.87 -20.88
N ILE A 285 -1.74 3.67 -21.80
CA ILE A 285 -2.45 4.74 -22.52
C ILE A 285 -3.88 4.74 -22.00
N ILE A 286 -4.30 5.86 -21.41
CA ILE A 286 -5.64 6.02 -20.83
C ILE A 286 -6.47 6.79 -21.86
N CYS A 287 -7.57 6.17 -22.31
CA CYS A 287 -8.49 6.72 -23.30
C CYS A 287 -9.85 7.03 -22.66
N VAL A 288 -10.62 7.92 -23.29
CA VAL A 288 -11.94 8.35 -22.77
C VAL A 288 -12.99 7.26 -22.97
N ASN A 289 -12.95 6.55 -24.10
CA ASN A 289 -13.94 5.53 -24.46
C ASN A 289 -13.32 4.35 -25.19
N ARG A 290 -14.12 3.31 -25.47
CA ARG A 290 -13.69 2.08 -26.14
C ARG A 290 -13.19 2.31 -27.57
N SER A 291 -13.85 3.16 -28.34
CA SER A 291 -13.44 3.49 -29.70
C SER A 291 -12.05 4.14 -29.72
N ASP A 292 -11.78 5.01 -28.76
CA ASP A 292 -10.45 5.62 -28.62
C ASP A 292 -9.38 4.62 -28.24
N CYS A 293 -9.70 3.56 -27.48
CA CYS A 293 -8.76 2.46 -27.21
C CYS A 293 -8.30 1.76 -28.50
N TYR A 294 -9.24 1.43 -29.41
CA TYR A 294 -8.90 0.80 -30.68
C TYR A 294 -8.16 1.77 -31.62
N SER A 295 -8.55 3.04 -31.63
CA SER A 295 -7.80 4.07 -32.38
C SER A 295 -6.36 4.20 -31.87
N ALA A 296 -6.19 4.21 -30.54
CA ALA A 296 -4.88 4.23 -29.90
C ALA A 296 -4.05 2.99 -30.25
N LEU A 297 -4.65 1.81 -30.22
CA LEU A 297 -4.01 0.56 -30.62
C LEU A 297 -3.51 0.63 -32.06
N GLY A 298 -4.35 1.11 -33.02
CA GLY A 298 -3.96 1.28 -34.40
C GLY A 298 -2.75 2.23 -34.57
N ILE A 299 -2.73 3.36 -33.86
CA ILE A 299 -1.59 4.28 -33.87
C ILE A 299 -0.31 3.58 -33.38
N ILE A 300 -0.41 2.80 -32.29
CA ILE A 300 0.74 2.08 -31.71
C ILE A 300 1.24 0.99 -32.66
N HIS A 301 0.34 0.20 -33.26
CA HIS A 301 0.71 -0.88 -34.16
C HIS A 301 1.32 -0.37 -35.48
N ASN A 302 1.01 0.86 -35.90
CA ASN A 302 1.67 1.50 -37.04
C ASN A 302 3.12 1.94 -36.72
N ILE A 303 3.50 2.07 -35.45
CA ILE A 303 4.85 2.45 -35.03
C ILE A 303 5.67 1.21 -34.70
N TRP A 304 5.07 0.29 -33.92
CA TRP A 304 5.72 -0.92 -33.43
C TRP A 304 4.86 -2.16 -33.76
N PRO A 305 5.44 -3.15 -34.44
CA PRO A 305 4.72 -4.36 -34.74
C PRO A 305 4.36 -5.14 -33.48
N MET A 306 3.20 -5.75 -33.51
CA MET A 306 2.73 -6.64 -32.45
C MET A 306 3.61 -7.89 -32.35
N ILE A 307 3.92 -8.34 -31.14
CA ILE A 307 4.56 -9.64 -30.93
C ILE A 307 3.48 -10.72 -31.04
N PRO A 308 3.60 -11.69 -31.95
CA PRO A 308 2.66 -12.80 -32.10
C PRO A 308 2.41 -13.49 -30.73
N ASP A 309 1.20 -13.97 -30.49
CA ASP A 309 0.73 -14.69 -29.29
C ASP A 309 0.76 -13.90 -27.97
N ARG A 310 1.16 -12.61 -28.01
CA ARG A 310 1.15 -11.75 -26.81
C ARG A 310 0.02 -10.72 -26.77
N PHE A 311 -0.70 -10.55 -27.87
CA PHE A 311 -1.85 -9.65 -27.93
C PHE A 311 -3.04 -10.21 -27.15
N LYS A 312 -3.70 -9.35 -26.38
CA LYS A 312 -4.89 -9.70 -25.60
C LYS A 312 -5.90 -8.57 -25.71
N ASP A 313 -7.06 -8.87 -26.24
CA ASP A 313 -8.18 -7.94 -26.32
C ASP A 313 -9.28 -8.35 -25.34
N TYR A 314 -9.31 -7.66 -24.21
CA TYR A 314 -10.34 -7.86 -23.18
C TYR A 314 -11.57 -6.96 -23.36
N ILE A 315 -11.59 -6.12 -24.41
CA ILE A 315 -12.77 -5.35 -24.81
C ILE A 315 -13.70 -6.23 -25.64
N SER A 316 -13.16 -6.91 -26.67
CA SER A 316 -13.94 -7.82 -27.55
C SER A 316 -14.17 -9.17 -26.87
N THR A 317 -13.22 -9.66 -26.09
CA THR A 317 -13.30 -10.97 -25.41
C THR A 317 -13.05 -10.78 -23.90
N PRO A 318 -14.08 -10.31 -23.14
CA PRO A 318 -13.97 -10.10 -21.72
C PRO A 318 -13.61 -11.39 -20.96
N LYS A 319 -12.90 -11.26 -19.85
CA LYS A 319 -12.66 -12.39 -18.95
C LYS A 319 -13.95 -12.84 -18.26
N SER A 320 -13.97 -14.08 -17.76
CA SER A 320 -15.11 -14.66 -17.03
C SER A 320 -15.57 -13.83 -15.82
N ASN A 321 -14.69 -13.01 -15.25
CA ASN A 321 -14.99 -12.09 -14.14
C ASN A 321 -15.48 -10.70 -14.59
N GLY A 322 -15.81 -10.52 -15.87
CA GLY A 322 -16.30 -9.27 -16.44
C GLY A 322 -15.23 -8.21 -16.75
N TYR A 323 -13.95 -8.55 -16.53
CA TYR A 323 -12.84 -7.65 -16.90
C TYR A 323 -12.60 -7.66 -18.39
#